data_c3e6f33066262a2e910f943e2f15b45b
#
_entry.id   c3e6f33066262a2e910f943e2f15b45b
#
_cell.length_a   1.000
_cell.length_b   1.000
_cell.length_c   1.000
_cell.angle_alpha   90.00
_cell.angle_beta   90.00
_cell.angle_gamma   90.00
#
_symmetry.space_group_name_H-M   'P 1'
#
loop_
_entity.id
_entity.type
_entity.pdbx_description
1 polymer ?
#
loop_
_entity_poly.entity_id
_entity_poly.type
_entity_poly.pdbx_seq_one_letter_code
_entity_poly.pdbx_strand_id
1 'polypeptide(L)'
;MPSTIRRTAILAAATLSSLMIAGPASAQSMGTTNEFWWPGTLNLEQLRAHDTRSNPYGDDFDYAKAFAQVDLDALKQDIEAVLTDSQDWWPADWGHYGGLMIRMAWHSAGTYRVHDGRGGADGGQQRFEPLNSWPDNANLDKARRLLWPVKQEYGRSVSWADLMILAGNVALESMGFETLGFAGGRADDWEADRVYWGAETAWLANEKRYDEEGKLEKPLAAVQMGLIYVNPEGPGANHDPVSAAADIRESFGRMAMNDEEIVALIAGGHTLGKTHGAMKGDCVGPEPAAAAIEEQGFGWTNKCGSGMGADTMTSGLEGAWTQTPTAWSILFLSNLLQFEWEKTQTPAGATLWVPVNKDMHSAVPDAHVEGKRNPPIMLTTDMSLKMDPGFRAISERFLKNPKEFDLAFARAWFKLTHRDLGP
;
A
#
# COMPACT_ATOMS: atom_id res chain seq x y z
N MET A 1 79.60 2.85 40.70
CA MET A 1 79.90 3.95 39.76
C MET A 1 78.62 4.19 38.96
N PRO A 2 78.00 5.35 39.11
CA PRO A 2 76.69 5.59 38.54
C PRO A 2 76.77 6.23 37.16
N SER A 3 76.07 5.71 36.23
CA SER A 3 75.87 6.30 34.88
C SER A 3 74.61 7.15 34.89
N THR A 4 74.81 8.37 34.51
CA THR A 4 73.83 9.45 34.43
C THR A 4 72.90 9.23 33.17
N ILE A 5 71.65 9.04 33.38
CA ILE A 5 70.66 9.00 32.29
C ILE A 5 70.09 10.44 32.10
N ARG A 6 70.40 11.04 30.96
CA ARG A 6 69.80 12.29 30.53
C ARG A 6 68.34 12.04 30.06
N ARG A 7 67.42 12.68 30.70
CA ARG A 7 66.02 12.74 30.22
C ARG A 7 65.92 13.78 29.11
N THR A 8 65.68 13.29 27.92
CA THR A 8 65.26 14.14 26.77
C THR A 8 63.76 14.31 26.81
N ALA A 9 63.31 15.52 27.04
CA ALA A 9 61.88 15.85 26.94
C ALA A 9 61.52 15.94 25.46
N ILE A 10 60.65 15.04 24.98
CA ILE A 10 60.02 15.15 23.67
C ILE A 10 58.76 15.96 23.84
N LEU A 11 58.76 17.18 23.28
CA LEU A 11 57.55 17.97 23.10
C LEU A 11 56.70 17.28 22.03
N ALA A 12 55.62 16.67 22.45
CA ALA A 12 54.59 16.21 21.54
C ALA A 12 53.74 17.43 21.10
N ALA A 13 53.96 17.92 19.92
CA ALA A 13 53.04 18.84 19.27
C ALA A 13 51.73 18.09 18.97
N ALA A 14 50.69 18.36 19.73
CA ALA A 14 49.35 17.90 19.42
C ALA A 14 48.83 18.71 18.20
N THR A 15 48.92 18.17 17.03
CA THR A 15 48.15 18.62 15.89
C THR A 15 46.68 18.23 16.09
N LEU A 16 45.84 19.20 16.48
CA LEU A 16 44.40 19.08 16.40
C LEU A 16 44.03 18.93 14.89
N SER A 17 43.87 17.70 14.47
CA SER A 17 43.13 17.42 13.25
C SER A 17 41.68 17.72 13.55
N SER A 18 41.20 18.89 13.08
CA SER A 18 39.78 19.19 12.98
C SER A 18 39.17 18.16 12.02
N LEU A 19 38.57 17.10 12.60
CA LEU A 19 37.59 16.33 11.84
C LEU A 19 36.46 17.31 11.51
N MET A 20 36.46 17.84 10.30
CA MET A 20 35.23 18.33 9.72
C MET A 20 34.34 17.11 9.55
N ILE A 21 33.39 16.96 10.45
CA ILE A 21 32.22 16.16 10.21
C ILE A 21 31.54 16.85 9.04
N ALA A 22 31.76 16.34 7.83
CA ALA A 22 30.90 16.66 6.72
C ALA A 22 29.50 16.21 7.17
N GLY A 23 28.67 17.18 7.57
CA GLY A 23 27.25 16.94 7.70
C GLY A 23 26.75 16.33 6.38
N PRO A 24 25.64 15.60 6.39
CA PRO A 24 25.08 15.06 5.16
C PRO A 24 25.03 16.22 4.17
N ALA A 25 25.67 16.05 3.02
CA ALA A 25 25.54 16.98 1.93
C ALA A 25 24.03 17.01 1.68
N SER A 26 23.37 18.09 2.12
CA SER A 26 22.05 18.38 1.65
C SER A 26 22.19 18.34 0.14
N ALA A 27 21.55 17.36 -0.49
CA ALA A 27 21.34 17.40 -1.92
C ALA A 27 20.78 18.79 -2.16
N GLN A 28 21.60 19.68 -2.74
CA GLN A 28 21.14 21.00 -3.12
C GLN A 28 20.04 20.71 -4.11
N SER A 29 18.81 20.88 -3.65
CA SER A 29 17.65 20.88 -4.51
C SER A 29 17.96 21.69 -5.74
N MET A 30 17.60 21.18 -6.87
CA MET A 30 17.64 21.87 -8.14
C MET A 30 17.10 23.28 -7.96
N GLY A 31 17.97 24.28 -8.14
CA GLY A 31 17.69 25.70 -8.17
C GLY A 31 16.85 26.26 -7.02
N THR A 32 17.31 27.30 -6.39
CA THR A 32 16.55 28.02 -5.38
C THR A 32 15.19 28.44 -5.96
N THR A 33 14.12 28.05 -5.29
CA THR A 33 12.75 28.39 -5.68
C THR A 33 12.48 29.89 -5.55
N ASN A 34 11.42 30.40 -6.15
CA ASN A 34 10.96 31.76 -5.93
C ASN A 34 10.69 32.03 -4.45
N GLU A 35 10.25 31.07 -3.69
CA GLU A 35 10.03 31.17 -2.25
C GLU A 35 11.33 31.45 -1.48
N PHE A 36 12.44 30.89 -1.89
CA PHE A 36 13.75 31.18 -1.31
C PHE A 36 14.16 32.62 -1.52
N TRP A 37 14.03 33.14 -2.75
CA TRP A 37 14.46 34.50 -3.10
C TRP A 37 13.42 35.55 -2.71
N TRP A 38 12.14 35.19 -2.74
CA TRP A 38 11.02 36.10 -2.46
C TRP A 38 9.98 35.33 -1.60
N PRO A 39 10.22 35.18 -0.31
CA PRO A 39 9.35 34.37 0.55
C PRO A 39 7.90 34.88 0.65
N GLY A 40 7.67 36.14 0.31
CA GLY A 40 6.32 36.72 0.21
C GLY A 40 5.67 36.61 -1.16
N THR A 41 6.32 35.94 -2.12
CA THR A 41 5.80 35.80 -3.49
C THR A 41 4.99 34.50 -3.62
N LEU A 42 3.87 34.58 -4.32
CA LEU A 42 3.04 33.41 -4.61
C LEU A 42 3.86 32.32 -5.33
N ASN A 43 3.81 31.10 -4.80
CA ASN A 43 4.40 29.96 -5.48
C ASN A 43 3.55 29.58 -6.71
N LEU A 44 4.10 29.78 -7.91
CA LEU A 44 3.46 29.50 -9.19
C LEU A 44 3.87 28.13 -9.78
N GLU A 45 4.64 27.32 -9.07
CA GLU A 45 5.08 26.02 -9.56
C GLU A 45 3.92 25.08 -9.85
N GLN A 46 2.84 25.20 -9.08
CA GLN A 46 1.61 24.43 -9.30
C GLN A 46 0.99 24.67 -10.67
N LEU A 47 1.14 25.88 -11.23
CA LEU A 47 0.62 26.22 -12.56
C LEU A 47 1.45 25.63 -13.70
N ARG A 48 2.60 25.03 -13.39
CA ARG A 48 3.50 24.39 -14.34
C ARG A 48 3.53 22.88 -14.22
N ALA A 49 2.85 22.34 -13.21
CA ALA A 49 2.70 20.89 -13.05
C ALA A 49 1.89 20.35 -14.25
N HIS A 50 2.27 19.17 -14.72
CA HIS A 50 1.62 18.48 -15.83
C HIS A 50 1.54 19.30 -17.12
N ASP A 51 2.61 20.05 -17.40
CA ASP A 51 2.75 20.80 -18.66
C ASP A 51 2.68 19.84 -19.85
N THR A 52 1.97 20.25 -20.92
CA THR A 52 1.80 19.42 -22.13
C THR A 52 3.13 18.98 -22.75
N ARG A 53 4.21 19.74 -22.51
CA ARG A 53 5.56 19.37 -22.96
C ARG A 53 6.13 18.13 -22.27
N SER A 54 5.61 17.74 -21.10
CA SER A 54 5.98 16.49 -20.44
C SER A 54 5.28 15.28 -21.05
N ASN A 55 4.20 15.48 -21.81
CA ASN A 55 3.43 14.42 -22.45
C ASN A 55 4.14 13.92 -23.72
N PRO A 56 4.64 12.68 -23.77
CA PRO A 56 5.34 12.14 -24.94
C PRO A 56 4.43 11.87 -26.14
N TYR A 57 3.10 11.89 -25.96
CA TYR A 57 2.14 11.64 -27.03
C TYR A 57 1.75 12.90 -27.80
N GLY A 58 2.16 14.10 -27.30
CA GLY A 58 1.84 15.38 -27.92
C GLY A 58 0.41 15.87 -27.68
N ASP A 59 0.15 17.10 -28.12
CA ASP A 59 -1.11 17.79 -27.82
C ASP A 59 -2.32 17.25 -28.61
N ASP A 60 -2.10 16.52 -29.70
CA ASP A 60 -3.16 15.97 -30.55
C ASP A 60 -3.68 14.61 -30.06
N PHE A 61 -3.04 14.01 -29.05
CA PHE A 61 -3.46 12.72 -28.51
C PHE A 61 -4.60 12.87 -27.50
N ASP A 62 -5.73 12.28 -27.82
CA ASP A 62 -6.92 12.23 -26.98
C ASP A 62 -7.06 10.81 -26.41
N TYR A 63 -6.71 10.65 -25.14
CA TYR A 63 -6.74 9.34 -24.48
C TYR A 63 -8.16 8.76 -24.40
N ALA A 64 -9.18 9.56 -24.08
CA ALA A 64 -10.54 9.07 -23.97
C ALA A 64 -11.05 8.47 -25.31
N LYS A 65 -10.68 9.11 -26.43
CA LYS A 65 -10.98 8.55 -27.76
C LYS A 65 -10.19 7.28 -28.06
N ALA A 66 -8.93 7.21 -27.64
CA ALA A 66 -8.12 6.03 -27.85
C ALA A 66 -8.65 4.85 -27.02
N PHE A 67 -8.99 5.09 -25.75
CA PHE A 67 -9.57 4.08 -24.85
C PHE A 67 -10.94 3.59 -25.35
N ALA A 68 -11.79 4.47 -25.88
CA ALA A 68 -13.10 4.12 -26.42
C ALA A 68 -13.05 3.12 -27.62
N GLN A 69 -11.87 2.88 -28.20
CA GLN A 69 -11.66 1.89 -29.27
C GLN A 69 -11.11 0.56 -28.74
N VAL A 70 -10.82 0.46 -27.45
CA VAL A 70 -10.29 -0.77 -26.84
C VAL A 70 -11.42 -1.79 -26.72
N ASP A 71 -11.14 -3.02 -27.11
CA ASP A 71 -11.99 -4.17 -26.76
C ASP A 71 -11.78 -4.49 -25.28
N LEU A 72 -12.73 -4.05 -24.47
CA LEU A 72 -12.63 -4.18 -23.00
C LEU A 72 -12.70 -5.66 -22.56
N ASP A 73 -13.44 -6.49 -23.28
CA ASP A 73 -13.57 -7.91 -22.95
C ASP A 73 -12.24 -8.64 -23.25
N ALA A 74 -11.59 -8.32 -24.37
CA ALA A 74 -10.26 -8.84 -24.67
C ALA A 74 -9.23 -8.38 -23.64
N LEU A 75 -9.21 -7.08 -23.30
CA LEU A 75 -8.32 -6.54 -22.27
C LEU A 75 -8.51 -7.23 -20.91
N LYS A 76 -9.74 -7.50 -20.50
CA LYS A 76 -10.05 -8.24 -19.27
C LYS A 76 -9.50 -9.67 -19.31
N GLN A 77 -9.63 -10.35 -20.46
CA GLN A 77 -9.08 -11.71 -20.63
C GLN A 77 -7.55 -11.73 -20.53
N ASP A 78 -6.87 -10.74 -21.12
CA ASP A 78 -5.41 -10.63 -21.05
C ASP A 78 -4.94 -10.35 -19.64
N ILE A 79 -5.65 -9.50 -18.87
CA ILE A 79 -5.38 -9.28 -17.44
C ILE A 79 -5.62 -10.57 -16.66
N GLU A 80 -6.73 -11.29 -16.89
CA GLU A 80 -7.03 -12.54 -16.19
C GLU A 80 -5.96 -13.61 -16.46
N ALA A 81 -5.44 -13.66 -17.67
CA ALA A 81 -4.31 -14.54 -18.00
C ALA A 81 -3.08 -14.21 -17.15
N VAL A 82 -2.76 -12.92 -16.96
CA VAL A 82 -1.67 -12.52 -16.04
C VAL A 82 -1.97 -12.92 -14.60
N LEU A 83 -3.21 -12.79 -14.14
CA LEU A 83 -3.58 -13.12 -12.75
C LEU A 83 -3.36 -14.58 -12.40
N THR A 84 -3.45 -15.48 -13.36
CA THR A 84 -3.41 -16.94 -13.18
C THR A 84 -2.12 -17.61 -13.68
N ASP A 85 -1.23 -16.84 -14.31
CA ASP A 85 0.08 -17.31 -14.78
C ASP A 85 1.21 -16.93 -13.81
N SER A 86 1.43 -17.80 -12.82
CA SER A 86 2.43 -17.57 -11.78
C SER A 86 3.85 -17.55 -12.33
N GLN A 87 4.56 -16.46 -12.12
CA GLN A 87 5.92 -16.24 -12.63
C GLN A 87 6.98 -16.69 -11.63
N ASP A 88 8.02 -17.36 -12.10
CA ASP A 88 9.13 -17.85 -11.26
C ASP A 88 9.86 -16.71 -10.51
N TRP A 89 9.95 -15.53 -11.13
CA TRP A 89 10.62 -14.38 -10.53
C TRP A 89 9.78 -13.67 -9.44
N TRP A 90 8.48 -13.94 -9.36
CA TRP A 90 7.55 -13.45 -8.33
C TRP A 90 6.36 -14.40 -8.22
N PRO A 91 6.50 -15.54 -7.51
CA PRO A 91 5.45 -16.56 -7.45
C PRO A 91 4.16 -16.05 -6.82
N ALA A 92 3.03 -16.40 -7.42
CA ALA A 92 1.71 -16.02 -6.96
C ALA A 92 1.27 -16.83 -5.73
N ASP A 93 0.64 -16.18 -4.75
CA ASP A 93 0.00 -16.85 -3.64
C ASP A 93 -1.14 -17.76 -4.16
N TRP A 94 -1.10 -19.04 -3.84
CA TRP A 94 -2.04 -20.05 -4.35
C TRP A 94 -2.18 -20.05 -5.88
N GLY A 95 -1.16 -19.60 -6.60
CA GLY A 95 -1.17 -19.51 -8.07
C GLY A 95 -2.04 -18.38 -8.64
N HIS A 96 -2.42 -17.38 -7.83
CA HIS A 96 -3.31 -16.31 -8.26
C HIS A 96 -2.87 -14.94 -7.72
N TYR A 97 -2.60 -13.96 -8.60
CA TYR A 97 -2.16 -12.62 -8.20
C TYR A 97 -3.30 -11.69 -7.73
N GLY A 98 -4.53 -12.18 -7.63
CA GLY A 98 -5.70 -11.35 -7.36
C GLY A 98 -5.56 -10.48 -6.10
N GLY A 99 -5.10 -11.03 -4.98
CA GLY A 99 -4.89 -10.26 -3.76
C GLY A 99 -3.89 -9.11 -3.95
N LEU A 100 -2.81 -9.35 -4.70
CA LEU A 100 -1.81 -8.33 -5.03
C LEU A 100 -2.39 -7.21 -5.92
N MET A 101 -3.21 -7.55 -6.92
CA MET A 101 -3.80 -6.57 -7.83
C MET A 101 -4.93 -5.77 -7.18
N ILE A 102 -5.74 -6.38 -6.33
CA ILE A 102 -6.74 -5.68 -5.50
C ILE A 102 -6.02 -4.66 -4.60
N ARG A 103 -4.94 -5.07 -3.93
CA ARG A 103 -4.15 -4.16 -3.10
C ARG A 103 -3.55 -3.02 -3.91
N MET A 104 -3.04 -3.28 -5.13
CA MET A 104 -2.51 -2.23 -6.01
C MET A 104 -3.59 -1.21 -6.38
N ALA A 105 -4.78 -1.65 -6.78
CA ALA A 105 -5.90 -0.77 -7.11
C ALA A 105 -6.38 0.03 -5.90
N TRP A 106 -6.50 -0.62 -4.73
CA TRP A 106 -6.82 0.03 -3.47
C TRP A 106 -5.82 1.14 -3.13
N HIS A 107 -4.53 0.85 -3.17
CA HIS A 107 -3.46 1.79 -2.84
C HIS A 107 -3.29 2.90 -3.89
N SER A 108 -3.72 2.66 -5.12
CA SER A 108 -3.80 3.70 -6.15
C SER A 108 -4.93 4.68 -5.84
N ALA A 109 -6.13 4.18 -5.59
CA ALA A 109 -7.34 4.97 -5.36
C ALA A 109 -7.43 5.59 -3.97
N GLY A 110 -6.88 4.93 -2.94
CA GLY A 110 -7.01 5.31 -1.54
C GLY A 110 -6.19 6.53 -1.11
N THR A 111 -5.39 7.10 -1.99
CA THR A 111 -4.68 8.37 -1.77
C THR A 111 -5.57 9.60 -1.94
N TYR A 112 -6.81 9.42 -2.42
CA TYR A 112 -7.74 10.53 -2.62
C TYR A 112 -8.09 11.26 -1.31
N ARG A 113 -8.11 12.59 -1.37
CA ARG A 113 -8.44 13.48 -0.25
C ARG A 113 -9.65 14.35 -0.58
N VAL A 114 -10.72 14.16 0.19
CA VAL A 114 -11.96 14.97 -0.01
C VAL A 114 -11.76 16.45 0.28
N HIS A 115 -10.73 16.82 1.06
CA HIS A 115 -10.48 18.21 1.45
C HIS A 115 -10.09 19.10 0.27
N ASP A 116 -9.26 18.61 -0.62
CA ASP A 116 -8.74 19.37 -1.77
C ASP A 116 -8.94 18.66 -3.11
N GLY A 117 -9.54 17.46 -3.12
CA GLY A 117 -9.76 16.67 -4.32
C GLY A 117 -8.49 16.12 -4.96
N ARG A 118 -7.36 16.11 -4.23
CA ARG A 118 -6.07 15.61 -4.71
C ARG A 118 -5.88 14.12 -4.36
N GLY A 119 -4.92 13.51 -5.02
CA GLY A 119 -4.69 12.07 -4.92
C GLY A 119 -5.73 11.27 -5.69
N GLY A 120 -5.79 9.96 -5.47
CA GLY A 120 -6.68 9.05 -6.16
C GLY A 120 -6.01 8.27 -7.28
N ALA A 121 -6.81 7.62 -8.10
CA ALA A 121 -6.35 6.74 -9.17
C ALA A 121 -6.03 7.47 -10.47
N ASP A 122 -6.52 8.71 -10.63
CA ASP A 122 -6.26 9.50 -11.82
C ASP A 122 -4.77 9.77 -12.01
N GLY A 123 -4.32 9.87 -13.25
CA GLY A 123 -2.91 10.09 -13.59
C GLY A 123 -1.96 8.90 -13.34
N GLY A 124 -2.38 7.87 -12.62
CA GLY A 124 -1.54 6.71 -12.31
C GLY A 124 -0.33 7.04 -11.45
N GLN A 125 -0.48 7.93 -10.50
CA GLN A 125 0.56 8.54 -9.67
C GLN A 125 1.36 7.53 -8.81
N GLN A 126 0.83 6.33 -8.55
CA GLN A 126 1.55 5.27 -7.82
C GLN A 126 2.88 4.87 -8.47
N ARG A 127 3.10 5.21 -9.76
CA ARG A 127 4.36 4.97 -10.48
C ARG A 127 5.47 5.91 -10.10
N PHE A 128 5.15 7.05 -9.51
CA PHE A 128 6.09 8.14 -9.20
C PHE A 128 6.40 8.24 -7.72
N GLU A 129 7.55 8.86 -7.43
CA GLU A 129 7.90 9.21 -6.07
C GLU A 129 7.05 10.41 -5.56
N PRO A 130 6.68 10.47 -4.28
CA PRO A 130 7.12 9.55 -3.23
C PRO A 130 6.27 8.28 -3.11
N LEU A 131 5.12 8.18 -3.82
CA LEU A 131 4.15 7.09 -3.64
C LEU A 131 4.76 5.72 -3.96
N ASN A 132 5.58 5.63 -5.01
CA ASN A 132 6.25 4.38 -5.39
C ASN A 132 7.11 3.82 -4.25
N SER A 133 7.70 4.68 -3.43
CA SER A 133 8.62 4.29 -2.34
C SER A 133 8.00 4.35 -0.94
N TRP A 134 6.70 4.54 -0.82
CA TRP A 134 6.06 4.43 0.49
C TRP A 134 6.10 2.99 1.01
N PRO A 135 6.41 2.77 2.29
CA PRO A 135 6.48 1.42 2.87
C PRO A 135 5.20 0.59 2.68
N ASP A 136 4.02 1.22 2.70
CA ASP A 136 2.75 0.53 2.45
C ASP A 136 2.56 0.09 0.99
N ASN A 137 3.30 0.68 0.09
CA ASN A 137 3.34 0.28 -1.31
C ASN A 137 4.40 -0.79 -1.60
N ALA A 138 4.99 -1.38 -0.55
CA ALA A 138 5.95 -2.46 -0.69
C ALA A 138 5.43 -3.55 -1.63
N ASN A 139 6.27 -3.94 -2.60
CA ASN A 139 5.99 -4.94 -3.61
C ASN A 139 4.90 -4.60 -4.66
N LEU A 140 4.33 -3.39 -4.67
CA LEU A 140 3.43 -2.95 -5.75
C LEU A 140 4.18 -2.59 -7.04
N ASP A 141 5.48 -2.34 -6.97
CA ASP A 141 6.38 -2.30 -8.13
C ASP A 141 6.36 -3.62 -8.91
N LYS A 142 6.30 -4.79 -8.21
CA LYS A 142 6.15 -6.11 -8.82
C LYS A 142 4.79 -6.29 -9.48
N ALA A 143 3.72 -5.79 -8.85
CA ALA A 143 2.38 -5.83 -9.43
C ALA A 143 2.33 -5.10 -10.79
N ARG A 144 2.89 -3.89 -10.87
CA ARG A 144 3.01 -3.14 -12.13
C ARG A 144 3.89 -3.88 -13.15
N ARG A 145 4.96 -4.52 -12.70
CA ARG A 145 5.83 -5.29 -13.60
C ARG A 145 5.12 -6.52 -14.18
N LEU A 146 4.28 -7.19 -13.41
CA LEU A 146 3.46 -8.31 -13.88
C LEU A 146 2.48 -7.87 -14.98
N LEU A 147 1.92 -6.66 -14.88
CA LEU A 147 1.01 -6.09 -15.89
C LEU A 147 1.74 -5.52 -17.13
N TRP A 148 3.07 -5.49 -17.12
CA TRP A 148 3.83 -4.89 -18.23
C TRP A 148 3.55 -5.51 -19.60
N PRO A 149 3.39 -6.84 -19.78
CA PRO A 149 3.03 -7.43 -21.08
C PRO A 149 1.72 -6.87 -21.63
N VAL A 150 0.67 -6.75 -20.80
CA VAL A 150 -0.61 -6.15 -21.17
C VAL A 150 -0.41 -4.68 -21.57
N LYS A 151 0.34 -3.92 -20.75
CA LYS A 151 0.64 -2.52 -21.06
C LYS A 151 1.38 -2.34 -22.38
N GLN A 152 2.29 -3.25 -22.72
CA GLN A 152 3.00 -3.23 -24.00
C GLN A 152 2.09 -3.49 -25.17
N GLU A 153 1.16 -4.43 -25.05
CA GLU A 153 0.23 -4.80 -26.11
C GLU A 153 -0.74 -3.67 -26.45
N TYR A 154 -1.36 -3.09 -25.42
CA TYR A 154 -2.34 -2.00 -25.61
C TYR A 154 -1.70 -0.61 -25.77
N GLY A 155 -0.42 -0.48 -25.44
CA GLY A 155 0.38 0.74 -25.63
C GLY A 155 -0.28 1.97 -25.03
N ARG A 156 -0.45 3.00 -25.86
CA ARG A 156 -1.07 4.28 -25.44
C ARG A 156 -2.58 4.25 -25.32
N SER A 157 -3.25 3.19 -25.83
CA SER A 157 -4.70 3.07 -25.77
C SER A 157 -5.23 2.67 -24.40
N VAL A 158 -4.35 2.14 -23.53
CA VAL A 158 -4.67 1.83 -22.13
C VAL A 158 -3.62 2.49 -21.24
N SER A 159 -4.02 3.47 -20.44
CA SER A 159 -3.16 4.15 -19.47
C SER A 159 -2.77 3.22 -18.31
N TRP A 160 -1.70 3.53 -17.60
CA TRP A 160 -1.41 2.88 -16.34
C TRP A 160 -2.48 3.15 -15.28
N ALA A 161 -3.04 4.37 -15.28
CA ALA A 161 -4.10 4.74 -14.37
C ALA A 161 -5.31 3.80 -14.51
N ASP A 162 -5.81 3.61 -15.74
CA ASP A 162 -6.92 2.69 -16.01
C ASP A 162 -6.52 1.22 -15.79
N LEU A 163 -5.34 0.81 -16.23
CA LEU A 163 -4.88 -0.58 -16.14
C LEU A 163 -4.78 -1.04 -14.67
N MET A 164 -4.25 -0.21 -13.76
CA MET A 164 -4.14 -0.57 -12.35
C MET A 164 -5.51 -0.75 -11.69
N ILE A 165 -6.49 0.08 -12.02
CA ILE A 165 -7.85 -0.03 -11.48
C ILE A 165 -8.59 -1.22 -12.10
N LEU A 166 -8.49 -1.38 -13.42
CA LEU A 166 -9.13 -2.49 -14.11
C LEU A 166 -8.58 -3.84 -13.64
N ALA A 167 -7.27 -3.94 -13.40
CA ALA A 167 -6.67 -5.15 -12.85
C ALA A 167 -7.25 -5.53 -11.47
N GLY A 168 -7.57 -4.55 -10.63
CA GLY A 168 -8.27 -4.79 -9.37
C GLY A 168 -9.70 -5.32 -9.58
N ASN A 169 -10.44 -4.78 -10.55
CA ASN A 169 -11.77 -5.26 -10.89
C ASN A 169 -11.72 -6.70 -11.45
N VAL A 170 -10.87 -6.95 -12.43
CA VAL A 170 -10.70 -8.29 -13.02
C VAL A 170 -10.28 -9.30 -11.96
N ALA A 171 -9.42 -8.90 -11.01
CA ALA A 171 -9.03 -9.75 -9.90
C ALA A 171 -10.22 -10.14 -9.01
N LEU A 172 -11.10 -9.20 -8.68
CA LEU A 172 -12.33 -9.48 -7.95
C LEU A 172 -13.25 -10.42 -8.73
N GLU A 173 -13.46 -10.14 -10.03
CA GLU A 173 -14.32 -10.92 -10.90
C GLU A 173 -13.80 -12.35 -11.09
N SER A 174 -12.50 -12.53 -11.30
CA SER A 174 -11.87 -13.86 -11.44
C SER A 174 -11.93 -14.71 -10.16
N MET A 175 -12.06 -14.06 -9.00
CA MET A 175 -12.26 -14.72 -7.72
C MET A 175 -13.74 -14.86 -7.33
N GLY A 176 -14.67 -14.59 -8.26
CA GLY A 176 -16.09 -14.84 -8.11
C GLY A 176 -16.91 -13.71 -7.52
N PHE A 177 -16.39 -12.48 -7.47
CA PHE A 177 -17.14 -11.30 -7.06
C PHE A 177 -17.67 -10.53 -8.27
N GLU A 178 -18.95 -10.15 -8.25
CA GLU A 178 -19.57 -9.32 -9.30
C GLU A 178 -19.38 -7.84 -8.97
N THR A 179 -18.51 -7.14 -9.72
CA THR A 179 -18.29 -5.70 -9.58
C THR A 179 -19.46 -4.89 -10.17
N LEU A 180 -19.58 -3.60 -9.81
CA LEU A 180 -20.55 -2.70 -10.48
C LEU A 180 -20.09 -2.28 -11.88
N GLY A 181 -18.94 -2.75 -12.31
CA GLY A 181 -18.35 -2.43 -13.61
C GLY A 181 -17.14 -1.51 -13.51
N PHE A 182 -16.73 -1.00 -14.66
CA PHE A 182 -15.55 -0.16 -14.82
C PHE A 182 -15.80 0.98 -15.79
N ALA A 183 -15.42 2.17 -15.42
CA ALA A 183 -15.33 3.32 -16.32
C ALA A 183 -13.85 3.69 -16.48
N GLY A 184 -13.37 3.69 -17.71
CA GLY A 184 -12.04 4.14 -18.10
C GLY A 184 -12.07 5.60 -18.57
N GLY A 185 -10.89 6.13 -18.84
CA GLY A 185 -10.71 7.51 -19.32
C GLY A 185 -9.70 8.31 -18.51
N ARG A 186 -9.06 7.67 -17.49
CA ARG A 186 -7.97 8.26 -16.72
C ARG A 186 -6.72 8.34 -17.59
N ALA A 187 -6.36 9.53 -18.04
CA ALA A 187 -5.10 9.73 -18.76
C ALA A 187 -3.90 9.55 -17.81
N ASP A 188 -2.79 9.06 -18.34
CA ASP A 188 -1.55 9.00 -17.56
C ASP A 188 -0.94 10.39 -17.38
N ASP A 189 -0.51 10.70 -16.16
CA ASP A 189 0.46 11.74 -15.90
C ASP A 189 1.88 11.31 -16.29
N TRP A 190 2.72 12.28 -16.64
CA TRP A 190 4.10 12.05 -17.10
C TRP A 190 5.13 12.62 -16.13
N GLU A 191 4.68 13.13 -15.02
CA GLU A 191 5.49 13.61 -13.92
C GLU A 191 4.79 13.40 -12.58
N ALA A 192 5.54 13.39 -11.49
CA ALA A 192 4.99 13.28 -10.15
C ALA A 192 4.09 14.47 -9.82
N ASP A 193 2.94 14.20 -9.24
CA ASP A 193 2.04 15.25 -8.75
C ASP A 193 2.66 15.98 -7.55
N ARG A 194 2.54 17.30 -7.54
CA ARG A 194 3.05 18.14 -6.45
C ARG A 194 2.02 18.28 -5.34
N VAL A 195 1.78 17.17 -4.67
CA VAL A 195 0.86 17.11 -3.53
C VAL A 195 1.64 17.16 -2.23
N TYR A 196 1.22 18.04 -1.32
CA TYR A 196 1.75 18.03 0.03
C TYR A 196 1.10 16.89 0.83
N TRP A 197 1.91 15.92 1.22
CA TRP A 197 1.50 14.76 2.01
C TRP A 197 1.85 14.88 3.50
N GLY A 198 2.29 16.02 3.96
CA GLY A 198 2.85 16.25 5.28
C GLY A 198 4.39 16.32 5.25
N ALA A 199 5.01 16.57 6.39
CA ALA A 199 6.46 16.62 6.49
C ALA A 199 7.07 15.22 6.32
N GLU A 200 8.09 15.06 5.49
CA GLU A 200 8.78 13.76 5.27
C GLU A 200 9.23 13.10 6.58
N THR A 201 9.72 13.91 7.54
CA THR A 201 10.10 13.39 8.85
C THR A 201 8.95 12.78 9.63
N ALA A 202 7.72 13.14 9.33
CA ALA A 202 6.52 12.54 9.93
C ALA A 202 6.08 11.28 9.19
N TRP A 203 6.39 11.14 7.89
CA TRP A 203 6.07 9.92 7.12
C TRP A 203 6.85 8.70 7.60
N LEU A 204 8.08 8.92 8.08
CA LEU A 204 8.98 7.85 8.50
C LEU A 204 8.79 7.42 9.96
N ALA A 205 7.90 8.07 10.70
CA ALA A 205 7.72 7.81 12.12
C ALA A 205 6.23 7.56 12.44
N ASN A 206 5.88 6.31 12.70
CA ASN A 206 4.52 5.91 13.04
C ASN A 206 3.92 6.72 14.19
N GLU A 207 4.71 7.09 15.18
CA GLU A 207 4.27 7.79 16.38
C GLU A 207 3.95 9.27 16.14
N LYS A 208 4.40 9.84 15.03
CA LYS A 208 4.22 11.27 14.71
C LYS A 208 3.09 11.55 13.72
N ARG A 209 2.29 10.54 13.43
CA ARG A 209 1.18 10.65 12.45
C ARG A 209 0.00 11.44 12.99
N TYR A 210 -0.17 11.38 14.28
CA TYR A 210 -1.30 11.94 15.00
C TYR A 210 -0.82 13.00 15.97
N ASP A 211 -1.67 13.98 16.24
CA ASP A 211 -1.49 14.92 17.33
C ASP A 211 -1.74 14.24 18.70
N GLU A 212 -1.60 15.02 19.79
CA GLU A 212 -1.84 14.55 21.14
C GLU A 212 -3.31 14.09 21.38
N GLU A 213 -4.23 14.51 20.51
CA GLU A 213 -5.64 14.14 20.55
C GLU A 213 -5.95 12.90 19.69
N GLY A 214 -4.96 12.32 19.03
CA GLY A 214 -5.12 11.18 18.13
C GLY A 214 -5.73 11.54 16.78
N LYS A 215 -5.56 12.79 16.33
CA LYS A 215 -6.04 13.26 15.02
C LYS A 215 -4.89 13.49 14.09
N LEU A 216 -5.11 13.24 12.80
CA LEU A 216 -4.14 13.58 11.76
C LEU A 216 -4.03 15.09 11.62
N GLU A 217 -2.83 15.59 11.31
CA GLU A 217 -2.57 17.01 11.05
C GLU A 217 -3.56 17.54 10.00
N LYS A 218 -4.20 18.64 10.32
CA LYS A 218 -5.13 19.28 9.40
C LYS A 218 -4.40 20.27 8.49
N PRO A 219 -4.85 20.41 7.25
CA PRO A 219 -5.98 19.71 6.63
C PRO A 219 -5.63 18.38 5.96
N LEU A 220 -4.36 18.09 5.77
CA LEU A 220 -3.93 17.21 4.68
C LEU A 220 -2.93 16.13 5.08
N ALA A 221 -2.55 16.04 6.37
CA ALA A 221 -1.48 15.13 6.73
C ALA A 221 -1.74 13.72 6.21
N ALA A 222 -0.78 13.27 5.49
CA ALA A 222 -0.61 11.87 5.17
C ALA A 222 0.38 11.27 6.15
N VAL A 223 0.22 10.05 6.43
CA VAL A 223 1.21 9.22 7.05
C VAL A 223 2.02 8.53 5.99
N GLN A 224 3.01 7.75 6.39
CA GLN A 224 3.95 6.98 5.53
C GLN A 224 3.38 6.44 4.22
N MET A 225 2.10 6.61 3.97
CA MET A 225 1.36 5.93 2.97
C MET A 225 0.16 6.68 2.46
N GLY A 226 0.14 7.95 2.69
CA GLY A 226 -1.03 8.73 2.38
C GLY A 226 -2.18 8.44 3.34
N LEU A 227 -3.40 8.61 2.87
CA LEU A 227 -4.58 8.49 3.70
C LEU A 227 -5.06 7.06 3.94
N ILE A 228 -4.52 6.10 3.20
CA ILE A 228 -4.92 4.69 3.29
C ILE A 228 -4.30 3.94 4.46
N TYR A 229 -3.27 4.48 5.08
CA TYR A 229 -2.59 3.78 6.15
C TYR A 229 -3.35 3.85 7.47
N VAL A 230 -3.55 2.68 7.99
CA VAL A 230 -3.93 2.46 9.38
C VAL A 230 -2.95 1.44 9.93
N ASN A 231 -2.32 1.71 11.08
CA ASN A 231 -1.39 0.74 11.66
C ASN A 231 -2.16 -0.55 11.99
N PRO A 232 -1.85 -1.68 11.34
CA PRO A 232 -2.61 -2.93 11.52
C PRO A 232 -2.51 -3.50 12.94
N GLU A 233 -1.52 -3.05 13.72
CA GLU A 233 -1.35 -3.41 15.13
C GLU A 233 -2.04 -2.41 16.09
N GLY A 234 -2.77 -1.43 15.56
CA GLY A 234 -3.40 -0.33 16.30
C GLY A 234 -2.49 0.89 16.41
N PRO A 235 -3.01 2.06 16.84
CA PRO A 235 -2.25 3.30 16.99
C PRO A 235 -0.99 3.10 17.82
N GLY A 236 0.18 3.46 17.27
CA GLY A 236 1.48 3.26 17.94
C GLY A 236 1.76 1.80 18.32
N ALA A 237 1.17 0.83 17.63
CA ALA A 237 1.23 -0.60 17.93
C ALA A 237 0.75 -0.94 19.36
N ASN A 238 -0.29 -0.28 19.85
CA ASN A 238 -0.85 -0.51 21.17
C ASN A 238 -1.69 -1.80 21.29
N HIS A 239 -1.98 -2.45 20.17
CA HIS A 239 -2.77 -3.68 20.06
C HIS A 239 -4.18 -3.58 20.69
N ASP A 240 -4.78 -2.37 20.69
CA ASP A 240 -6.13 -2.13 21.16
C ASP A 240 -7.10 -1.93 19.98
N PRO A 241 -8.04 -2.88 19.73
CA PRO A 241 -9.00 -2.79 18.64
C PRO A 241 -9.95 -1.60 18.72
N VAL A 242 -10.25 -1.11 19.93
CA VAL A 242 -11.20 0.01 20.09
C VAL A 242 -10.53 1.32 19.66
N SER A 243 -9.30 1.56 20.06
CA SER A 243 -8.54 2.71 19.58
C SER A 243 -8.24 2.63 18.09
N ALA A 244 -8.01 1.41 17.54
CA ALA A 244 -7.86 1.20 16.11
C ALA A 244 -9.11 1.62 15.31
N ALA A 245 -10.31 1.44 15.85
CA ALA A 245 -11.55 1.87 15.20
C ALA A 245 -11.61 3.40 14.97
N ALA A 246 -11.10 4.19 15.94
CA ALA A 246 -11.02 5.64 15.79
C ALA A 246 -10.02 6.03 14.69
N ASP A 247 -8.88 5.36 14.63
CA ASP A 247 -7.83 5.54 13.63
C ASP A 247 -8.34 5.24 12.21
N ILE A 248 -9.07 4.13 12.07
CA ILE A 248 -9.72 3.74 10.81
C ILE A 248 -10.69 4.83 10.35
N ARG A 249 -11.58 5.33 11.24
CA ARG A 249 -12.52 6.39 10.88
C ARG A 249 -11.84 7.68 10.45
N GLU A 250 -10.75 8.06 11.12
CA GLU A 250 -9.99 9.26 10.74
C GLU A 250 -9.38 9.10 9.34
N SER A 251 -8.73 7.97 9.06
CA SER A 251 -8.10 7.72 7.75
C SER A 251 -9.12 7.58 6.62
N PHE A 252 -10.14 6.75 6.81
CA PHE A 252 -11.17 6.52 5.79
C PHE A 252 -12.10 7.72 5.62
N GLY A 253 -12.34 8.50 6.68
CA GLY A 253 -13.11 9.74 6.61
C GLY A 253 -12.50 10.77 5.66
N ARG A 254 -11.16 10.80 5.54
CA ARG A 254 -10.47 11.65 4.58
C ARG A 254 -10.66 11.20 3.13
N MET A 255 -11.05 9.97 2.93
CA MET A 255 -11.51 9.43 1.64
C MET A 255 -13.04 9.53 1.46
N ALA A 256 -13.74 10.23 2.35
CA ALA A 256 -15.21 10.33 2.40
C ALA A 256 -15.93 8.99 2.55
N MET A 257 -15.35 8.02 3.25
CA MET A 257 -15.98 6.74 3.57
C MET A 257 -16.70 6.82 4.91
N ASN A 258 -17.93 6.32 4.97
CA ASN A 258 -18.69 6.13 6.20
C ASN A 258 -18.46 4.75 6.80
N ASP A 259 -18.99 4.49 8.00
CA ASP A 259 -18.78 3.23 8.73
C ASP A 259 -19.24 1.99 7.93
N GLU A 260 -20.30 2.07 7.15
CA GLU A 260 -20.77 0.97 6.31
C GLU A 260 -19.79 0.66 5.17
N GLU A 261 -19.33 1.70 4.49
CA GLU A 261 -18.33 1.58 3.42
C GLU A 261 -16.98 1.08 3.98
N ILE A 262 -16.58 1.51 5.18
CA ILE A 262 -15.39 1.06 5.88
C ILE A 262 -15.47 -0.45 6.15
N VAL A 263 -16.53 -0.89 6.83
CA VAL A 263 -16.71 -2.32 7.16
C VAL A 263 -16.78 -3.17 5.90
N ALA A 264 -17.50 -2.70 4.87
CA ALA A 264 -17.59 -3.40 3.60
C ALA A 264 -16.23 -3.56 2.94
N LEU A 265 -15.43 -2.47 2.84
CA LEU A 265 -14.12 -2.48 2.18
C LEU A 265 -13.11 -3.35 2.93
N ILE A 266 -13.05 -3.26 4.26
CA ILE A 266 -12.14 -4.09 5.06
C ILE A 266 -12.53 -5.57 4.95
N ALA A 267 -13.79 -5.90 5.23
CA ALA A 267 -14.25 -7.29 5.21
C ALA A 267 -14.17 -7.93 3.82
N GLY A 268 -14.49 -7.16 2.77
CA GLY A 268 -14.41 -7.64 1.39
C GLY A 268 -12.97 -7.79 0.92
N GLY A 269 -12.11 -6.81 1.19
CA GLY A 269 -10.68 -6.89 0.85
C GLY A 269 -9.99 -8.05 1.55
N HIS A 270 -10.21 -8.18 2.86
CA HIS A 270 -9.56 -9.21 3.69
C HIS A 270 -10.21 -10.60 3.58
N THR A 271 -11.31 -10.77 2.84
CA THR A 271 -11.77 -12.13 2.49
C THR A 271 -10.83 -12.81 1.49
N LEU A 272 -9.99 -12.04 0.79
CA LEU A 272 -9.10 -12.47 -0.29
C LEU A 272 -7.61 -12.24 0.07
N GLY A 273 -6.75 -13.08 -0.49
CA GLY A 273 -5.29 -12.93 -0.36
C GLY A 273 -4.74 -13.21 1.04
N LYS A 274 -3.56 -12.69 1.30
CA LYS A 274 -2.84 -12.81 2.58
C LYS A 274 -1.92 -11.62 2.83
N THR A 275 -1.47 -11.49 4.07
CA THR A 275 -0.32 -10.65 4.47
C THR A 275 0.99 -11.45 4.37
N HIS A 276 2.13 -10.73 4.28
CA HIS A 276 3.46 -11.32 4.12
C HIS A 276 4.42 -10.80 5.20
N GLY A 277 4.92 -11.70 6.01
CA GLY A 277 5.80 -11.42 7.15
C GLY A 277 6.50 -12.68 7.66
N ALA A 278 6.78 -13.64 6.76
CA ALA A 278 7.39 -14.91 7.12
C ALA A 278 8.86 -14.79 7.56
N MET A 279 9.54 -13.67 7.25
CA MET A 279 10.93 -13.43 7.57
C MET A 279 11.11 -12.24 8.53
N LYS A 280 12.32 -12.05 9.04
CA LYS A 280 12.65 -10.90 9.89
C LYS A 280 12.68 -9.60 9.09
N GLY A 281 12.26 -8.49 9.69
CA GLY A 281 12.18 -7.19 9.05
C GLY A 281 13.54 -6.64 8.56
N ASP A 282 14.64 -7.00 9.21
CA ASP A 282 16.01 -6.62 8.82
C ASP A 282 16.51 -7.30 7.53
N CYS A 283 15.76 -8.26 7.01
CA CYS A 283 16.03 -8.88 5.72
C CYS A 283 15.63 -8.02 4.52
N VAL A 284 14.76 -7.03 4.72
CA VAL A 284 14.21 -6.21 3.64
C VAL A 284 15.19 -5.11 3.24
N GLY A 285 15.46 -4.99 1.96
CA GLY A 285 16.27 -3.93 1.36
C GLY A 285 15.52 -2.59 1.29
N PRO A 286 16.18 -1.56 0.74
CA PRO A 286 15.60 -0.23 0.63
C PRO A 286 14.41 -0.21 -0.35
N GLU A 287 13.64 0.84 -0.27
CA GLU A 287 12.58 1.20 -1.21
C GLU A 287 13.11 1.48 -2.62
N PRO A 288 12.26 1.52 -3.66
CA PRO A 288 12.70 1.72 -5.06
C PRO A 288 13.58 2.94 -5.28
N ALA A 289 13.29 4.07 -4.62
CA ALA A 289 14.07 5.30 -4.78
C ALA A 289 15.52 5.18 -4.27
N ALA A 290 15.75 4.34 -3.26
CA ALA A 290 17.07 4.12 -2.67
C ALA A 290 17.70 2.76 -3.06
N ALA A 291 17.01 1.96 -3.86
CA ALA A 291 17.52 0.68 -4.33
C ALA A 291 18.69 0.85 -5.30
N ALA A 292 19.62 -0.11 -5.29
CA ALA A 292 20.74 -0.13 -6.21
C ALA A 292 20.26 -0.30 -7.66
N ILE A 293 21.05 0.23 -8.62
CA ILE A 293 20.71 0.16 -10.05
C ILE A 293 20.59 -1.28 -10.57
N GLU A 294 21.28 -2.21 -9.93
CA GLU A 294 21.21 -3.65 -10.23
C GLU A 294 19.85 -4.25 -9.96
N GLU A 295 19.05 -3.63 -9.08
CA GLU A 295 17.66 -4.04 -8.78
C GLU A 295 16.66 -3.61 -9.87
N GLN A 296 17.13 -2.89 -10.90
CA GLN A 296 16.34 -2.53 -12.09
C GLN A 296 15.02 -1.82 -11.81
N GLY A 297 15.00 -0.99 -10.79
CA GLY A 297 13.82 -0.22 -10.36
C GLY A 297 12.91 -0.93 -9.37
N PHE A 298 13.28 -2.13 -8.92
CA PHE A 298 12.60 -2.78 -7.81
C PHE A 298 13.20 -2.36 -6.47
N GLY A 299 12.33 -2.20 -5.48
CA GLY A 299 12.70 -2.00 -4.09
C GLY A 299 12.35 -3.20 -3.23
N TRP A 300 12.60 -3.07 -1.93
CA TRP A 300 12.24 -4.03 -0.88
C TRP A 300 12.71 -5.46 -1.14
N THR A 301 13.84 -5.60 -1.82
CA THR A 301 14.44 -6.92 -2.08
C THR A 301 14.71 -7.63 -0.76
N ASN A 302 14.10 -8.78 -0.54
CA ASN A 302 14.31 -9.58 0.65
C ASN A 302 15.55 -10.45 0.49
N LYS A 303 16.53 -10.27 1.39
CA LYS A 303 17.81 -11.00 1.38
C LYS A 303 17.77 -12.32 2.15
N CYS A 304 16.63 -12.65 2.76
CA CYS A 304 16.44 -13.90 3.51
C CYS A 304 15.63 -14.90 2.70
N GLY A 305 16.03 -16.14 2.74
CA GLY A 305 15.40 -17.19 1.95
C GLY A 305 15.50 -16.93 0.45
N SER A 306 14.40 -17.19 -0.26
CA SER A 306 14.29 -16.92 -1.71
C SER A 306 14.00 -15.44 -2.02
N GLY A 307 13.60 -14.66 -1.02
CA GLY A 307 13.17 -13.27 -1.17
C GLY A 307 11.78 -13.09 -1.77
N MET A 308 11.11 -14.17 -2.16
CA MET A 308 9.82 -14.18 -2.83
C MET A 308 9.01 -15.42 -2.45
N GLY A 309 7.79 -15.55 -2.95
CA GLY A 309 6.92 -16.68 -2.64
C GLY A 309 6.70 -16.82 -1.12
N ALA A 310 7.03 -17.99 -0.56
CA ALA A 310 6.91 -18.24 0.87
C ALA A 310 7.75 -17.30 1.77
N ASP A 311 8.79 -16.70 1.20
CA ASP A 311 9.72 -15.82 1.92
C ASP A 311 9.43 -14.32 1.66
N THR A 312 8.32 -14.00 1.01
CA THR A 312 7.92 -12.61 0.74
C THR A 312 7.72 -11.82 2.04
N MET A 313 8.23 -10.59 2.05
CA MET A 313 8.00 -9.62 3.11
C MET A 313 7.28 -8.40 2.56
N THR A 314 6.25 -7.93 3.27
CA THR A 314 5.55 -6.68 2.97
C THR A 314 5.32 -5.90 4.26
N SER A 315 4.42 -6.37 5.12
CA SER A 315 4.02 -5.66 6.35
C SER A 315 4.61 -6.22 7.64
N GLY A 316 5.29 -7.35 7.57
CA GLY A 316 5.70 -8.10 8.77
C GLY A 316 4.61 -8.95 9.41
N LEU A 317 3.36 -8.77 9.03
CA LEU A 317 2.23 -9.65 9.39
C LEU A 317 2.21 -10.84 8.45
N GLU A 318 1.83 -12.02 8.94
CA GLU A 318 1.87 -13.25 8.14
C GLU A 318 0.59 -14.06 8.27
N GLY A 319 -0.04 -14.37 7.14
CA GLY A 319 -1.18 -15.29 7.07
C GLY A 319 -2.36 -14.76 6.27
N ALA A 320 -3.37 -15.61 6.10
CA ALA A 320 -4.62 -15.29 5.42
C ALA A 320 -5.80 -15.34 6.40
N TRP A 321 -6.82 -14.58 6.11
CA TRP A 321 -8.00 -14.42 6.98
C TRP A 321 -9.04 -15.54 6.83
N THR A 322 -9.05 -16.18 5.65
CA THR A 322 -10.10 -17.15 5.27
C THR A 322 -9.52 -18.45 4.77
N GLN A 323 -10.38 -19.47 4.76
CA GLN A 323 -10.06 -20.81 4.27
C GLN A 323 -10.01 -20.89 2.74
N THR A 324 -10.55 -19.87 2.05
CA THR A 324 -10.63 -19.78 0.58
C THR A 324 -10.07 -18.43 0.08
N PRO A 325 -8.77 -18.19 0.23
CA PRO A 325 -8.19 -16.85 0.00
C PRO A 325 -8.24 -16.38 -1.47
N THR A 326 -8.59 -17.25 -2.39
CA THR A 326 -8.74 -16.93 -3.82
C THR A 326 -10.18 -17.03 -4.31
N ALA A 327 -11.16 -17.08 -3.39
CA ALA A 327 -12.56 -17.11 -3.73
C ALA A 327 -13.36 -16.16 -2.84
N TRP A 328 -14.19 -15.31 -3.45
CA TRP A 328 -15.09 -14.40 -2.73
C TRP A 328 -16.02 -15.18 -1.82
N SER A 329 -16.17 -14.71 -0.58
CA SER A 329 -17.00 -15.37 0.42
C SER A 329 -17.33 -14.44 1.60
N ILE A 330 -18.26 -14.87 2.43
CA ILE A 330 -18.59 -14.25 3.74
C ILE A 330 -17.65 -14.72 4.87
N LEU A 331 -16.64 -15.52 4.56
CA LEU A 331 -15.85 -16.23 5.58
C LEU A 331 -15.04 -15.28 6.48
N PHE A 332 -14.62 -14.12 5.99
CA PHE A 332 -13.96 -13.15 6.85
C PHE A 332 -14.85 -12.75 8.02
N LEU A 333 -16.09 -12.32 7.77
CA LEU A 333 -17.05 -11.93 8.80
C LEU A 333 -17.46 -13.12 9.68
N SER A 334 -17.62 -14.30 9.08
CA SER A 334 -17.91 -15.53 9.81
C SER A 334 -16.81 -15.86 10.80
N ASN A 335 -15.55 -15.90 10.34
CA ASN A 335 -14.40 -16.18 11.20
C ASN A 335 -14.26 -15.11 12.30
N LEU A 336 -14.30 -13.83 11.92
CA LEU A 336 -14.16 -12.71 12.85
C LEU A 336 -15.15 -12.80 14.01
N LEU A 337 -16.44 -13.00 13.71
CA LEU A 337 -17.50 -12.92 14.71
C LEU A 337 -17.70 -14.22 15.51
N GLN A 338 -17.45 -15.37 14.87
CA GLN A 338 -17.76 -16.68 15.49
C GLN A 338 -16.60 -17.26 16.30
N PHE A 339 -15.34 -16.89 16.01
CA PHE A 339 -14.19 -17.40 16.77
C PHE A 339 -13.87 -16.52 17.96
N GLU A 340 -13.33 -17.12 19.00
CA GLU A 340 -12.56 -16.44 20.04
C GLU A 340 -11.11 -16.34 19.59
N TRP A 341 -10.48 -15.20 19.86
CA TRP A 341 -9.17 -14.82 19.32
C TRP A 341 -8.16 -14.57 20.43
N GLU A 342 -6.92 -15.01 20.24
CA GLU A 342 -5.76 -14.71 21.09
C GLU A 342 -4.63 -14.09 20.28
N LYS A 343 -3.83 -13.22 20.93
CA LYS A 343 -2.68 -12.56 20.29
C LYS A 343 -1.53 -13.55 20.12
N THR A 344 -0.81 -13.42 18.99
CA THR A 344 0.44 -14.12 18.73
C THR A 344 1.38 -13.21 17.95
N GLN A 345 2.63 -13.64 17.75
CA GLN A 345 3.62 -12.90 16.98
C GLN A 345 4.03 -13.67 15.73
N THR A 346 4.29 -12.93 14.66
CA THR A 346 4.84 -13.44 13.42
C THR A 346 6.35 -13.66 13.54
N PRO A 347 7.00 -14.35 12.60
CA PRO A 347 8.46 -14.43 12.55
C PRO A 347 9.14 -13.05 12.44
N ALA A 348 8.49 -12.06 11.86
CA ALA A 348 8.95 -10.67 11.79
C ALA A 348 8.82 -9.92 13.12
N GLY A 349 8.09 -10.47 14.10
CA GLY A 349 7.86 -9.86 15.42
C GLY A 349 6.58 -9.01 15.50
N ALA A 350 5.81 -8.89 14.41
CA ALA A 350 4.53 -8.18 14.42
C ALA A 350 3.44 -8.99 15.13
N THR A 351 2.49 -8.31 15.79
CA THR A 351 1.40 -8.93 16.53
C THR A 351 0.17 -9.08 15.67
N LEU A 352 -0.40 -10.28 15.66
CA LEU A 352 -1.70 -10.59 15.05
C LEU A 352 -2.53 -11.50 15.97
N TRP A 353 -3.73 -11.85 15.53
CA TRP A 353 -4.66 -12.66 16.29
C TRP A 353 -4.93 -13.98 15.57
N VAL A 354 -4.97 -15.08 16.33
CA VAL A 354 -5.30 -16.43 15.86
C VAL A 354 -6.46 -17.01 16.68
N PRO A 355 -7.23 -17.97 16.14
CA PRO A 355 -8.28 -18.61 16.90
C PRO A 355 -7.75 -19.33 18.15
N VAL A 356 -8.46 -19.18 19.27
CA VAL A 356 -8.17 -19.95 20.50
C VAL A 356 -8.41 -21.46 20.26
N ASN A 357 -9.42 -21.79 19.45
CA ASN A 357 -9.69 -23.18 19.07
C ASN A 357 -8.58 -23.74 18.17
N LYS A 358 -7.82 -24.67 18.68
CA LYS A 358 -6.67 -25.29 17.99
C LYS A 358 -7.05 -26.13 16.78
N ASP A 359 -8.29 -26.61 16.67
CA ASP A 359 -8.77 -27.30 15.46
C ASP A 359 -8.74 -26.40 14.22
N MET A 360 -8.85 -25.08 14.43
CA MET A 360 -8.78 -24.08 13.36
C MET A 360 -7.35 -23.76 12.92
N HIS A 361 -6.32 -24.22 13.65
CA HIS A 361 -4.93 -23.93 13.31
C HIS A 361 -4.43 -24.63 12.04
N SER A 362 -5.24 -25.51 11.46
CA SER A 362 -5.00 -26.15 10.17
C SER A 362 -6.12 -25.89 9.16
N ALA A 363 -6.82 -24.76 9.28
CA ALA A 363 -7.99 -24.47 8.45
C ALA A 363 -7.63 -23.85 7.08
N VAL A 364 -6.55 -23.07 7.01
CA VAL A 364 -6.15 -22.33 5.81
C VAL A 364 -5.03 -23.07 5.08
N PRO A 365 -5.14 -23.34 3.76
CA PRO A 365 -4.03 -23.92 2.99
C PRO A 365 -2.86 -22.92 2.94
N ASP A 366 -1.63 -23.44 2.99
CA ASP A 366 -0.44 -22.59 2.75
C ASP A 366 -0.39 -22.13 1.28
N ALA A 367 0.10 -20.92 1.05
CA ALA A 367 0.11 -20.34 -0.29
C ALA A 367 1.14 -20.97 -1.23
N HIS A 368 2.24 -21.51 -0.68
CA HIS A 368 3.40 -21.95 -1.46
C HIS A 368 3.90 -23.36 -1.11
N VAL A 369 3.44 -23.93 0.02
CA VAL A 369 3.90 -25.25 0.48
C VAL A 369 2.75 -26.22 0.45
N GLU A 370 2.79 -27.17 -0.49
CA GLU A 370 1.78 -28.19 -0.64
C GLU A 370 1.59 -29.03 0.66
N GLY A 371 0.35 -29.26 1.02
CA GLY A 371 -0.03 -30.03 2.21
C GLY A 371 0.14 -29.29 3.55
N LYS A 372 0.86 -28.18 3.58
CA LYS A 372 0.96 -27.35 4.79
C LYS A 372 -0.32 -26.52 4.96
N ARG A 373 -0.74 -26.37 6.21
CA ARG A 373 -1.91 -25.58 6.57
C ARG A 373 -1.62 -24.69 7.77
N ASN A 374 -2.31 -23.56 7.85
CA ASN A 374 -2.10 -22.50 8.83
C ASN A 374 -3.43 -22.12 9.50
N PRO A 375 -3.42 -21.43 10.66
CA PRO A 375 -4.63 -20.80 11.19
C PRO A 375 -5.09 -19.66 10.28
N PRO A 376 -6.38 -19.33 10.25
CA PRO A 376 -6.82 -18.02 9.83
C PRO A 376 -6.33 -16.97 10.83
N ILE A 377 -6.12 -15.75 10.34
CA ILE A 377 -5.63 -14.65 11.18
C ILE A 377 -6.62 -13.49 11.21
N MET A 378 -6.47 -12.63 12.23
CA MET A 378 -7.02 -11.27 12.23
C MET A 378 -5.95 -10.28 12.67
N LEU A 379 -6.00 -9.08 12.10
CA LEU A 379 -5.21 -7.93 12.53
C LEU A 379 -5.90 -7.24 13.71
N THR A 380 -5.19 -6.40 14.45
CA THR A 380 -5.84 -5.58 15.49
C THR A 380 -6.89 -4.65 14.89
N THR A 381 -6.63 -4.13 13.69
CA THR A 381 -7.60 -3.35 12.92
C THR A 381 -8.83 -4.16 12.49
N ASP A 382 -8.69 -5.44 12.17
CA ASP A 382 -9.83 -6.32 11.89
C ASP A 382 -10.68 -6.55 13.14
N MET A 383 -10.02 -6.77 14.27
CA MET A 383 -10.69 -6.94 15.55
C MET A 383 -11.55 -5.74 15.94
N SER A 384 -11.28 -4.55 15.41
CA SER A 384 -12.13 -3.37 15.61
C SER A 384 -13.55 -3.58 15.06
N LEU A 385 -13.69 -4.37 13.97
CA LEU A 385 -14.99 -4.69 13.38
C LEU A 385 -15.85 -5.59 14.28
N LYS A 386 -15.22 -6.29 15.25
CA LYS A 386 -15.88 -7.08 16.28
C LYS A 386 -16.05 -6.30 17.60
N MET A 387 -15.10 -5.42 17.94
CA MET A 387 -15.00 -4.81 19.28
C MET A 387 -15.63 -3.42 19.35
N ASP A 388 -15.58 -2.62 18.28
CA ASP A 388 -16.28 -1.32 18.23
C ASP A 388 -17.79 -1.55 18.01
N PRO A 389 -18.65 -0.98 18.86
CA PRO A 389 -20.10 -1.24 18.77
C PRO A 389 -20.75 -0.83 17.44
N GLY A 390 -20.26 0.26 16.81
CA GLY A 390 -20.78 0.75 15.53
C GLY A 390 -20.41 -0.19 14.39
N PHE A 391 -19.13 -0.54 14.26
CA PHE A 391 -18.65 -1.49 13.26
C PHE A 391 -19.23 -2.88 13.47
N ARG A 392 -19.34 -3.34 14.72
CA ARG A 392 -19.92 -4.64 15.06
C ARG A 392 -21.36 -4.77 14.58
N ALA A 393 -22.19 -3.77 14.81
CA ALA A 393 -23.59 -3.79 14.37
C ALA A 393 -23.69 -3.98 12.84
N ILE A 394 -22.81 -3.33 12.07
CA ILE A 394 -22.74 -3.48 10.62
C ILE A 394 -22.23 -4.87 10.25
N SER A 395 -21.14 -5.34 10.87
CA SER A 395 -20.56 -6.66 10.63
C SER A 395 -21.57 -7.80 10.89
N GLU A 396 -22.32 -7.73 11.98
CA GLU A 396 -23.38 -8.70 12.30
C GLU A 396 -24.55 -8.64 11.30
N ARG A 397 -24.91 -7.44 10.83
CA ARG A 397 -25.93 -7.27 9.80
C ARG A 397 -25.49 -7.90 8.47
N PHE A 398 -24.26 -7.65 8.05
CA PHE A 398 -23.69 -8.22 6.84
C PHE A 398 -23.58 -9.74 6.91
N LEU A 399 -23.14 -10.29 8.05
CA LEU A 399 -23.07 -11.74 8.23
C LEU A 399 -24.47 -12.39 8.11
N LYS A 400 -25.52 -11.73 8.60
CA LYS A 400 -26.91 -12.21 8.48
C LYS A 400 -27.45 -12.07 7.07
N ASN A 401 -26.97 -11.10 6.30
CA ASN A 401 -27.44 -10.72 4.97
C ASN A 401 -26.31 -10.64 3.96
N PRO A 402 -25.72 -11.79 3.51
CA PRO A 402 -24.57 -11.79 2.61
C PRO A 402 -24.75 -10.96 1.32
N LYS A 403 -25.95 -10.96 0.74
CA LYS A 403 -26.24 -10.15 -0.46
C LYS A 403 -26.20 -8.63 -0.19
N GLU A 404 -26.51 -8.21 1.02
CA GLU A 404 -26.36 -6.81 1.43
C GLU A 404 -24.88 -6.44 1.53
N PHE A 405 -24.06 -7.35 2.08
CA PHE A 405 -22.60 -7.21 2.12
C PHE A 405 -22.01 -7.12 0.71
N ASP A 406 -22.39 -8.02 -0.19
CA ASP A 406 -21.92 -8.02 -1.57
C ASP A 406 -22.22 -6.66 -2.25
N LEU A 407 -23.45 -6.17 -2.10
CA LEU A 407 -23.85 -4.88 -2.67
C LEU A 407 -23.14 -3.69 -2.00
N ALA A 408 -22.95 -3.72 -0.69
CA ALA A 408 -22.23 -2.67 0.04
C ALA A 408 -20.77 -2.61 -0.39
N PHE A 409 -20.10 -3.76 -0.52
CA PHE A 409 -18.72 -3.81 -1.02
C PHE A 409 -18.65 -3.34 -2.48
N ALA A 410 -19.53 -3.80 -3.36
CA ALA A 410 -19.54 -3.38 -4.77
C ALA A 410 -19.66 -1.85 -4.90
N ARG A 411 -20.56 -1.23 -4.12
CA ARG A 411 -20.75 0.23 -4.10
C ARG A 411 -19.54 0.97 -3.53
N ALA A 412 -19.01 0.49 -2.42
CA ALA A 412 -17.86 1.11 -1.77
C ALA A 412 -16.60 1.00 -2.63
N TRP A 413 -16.38 -0.15 -3.27
CA TRP A 413 -15.30 -0.36 -4.23
C TRP A 413 -15.43 0.53 -5.47
N PHE A 414 -16.62 0.60 -6.05
CA PHE A 414 -16.88 1.48 -7.19
C PHE A 414 -16.66 2.95 -6.81
N LYS A 415 -17.20 3.40 -5.68
CA LYS A 415 -16.98 4.76 -5.16
C LYS A 415 -15.49 5.04 -4.96
N LEU A 416 -14.75 4.12 -4.35
CA LEU A 416 -13.32 4.26 -4.10
C LEU A 416 -12.56 4.48 -5.41
N THR A 417 -12.80 3.63 -6.41
CA THR A 417 -12.01 3.54 -7.63
C THR A 417 -12.43 4.49 -8.74
N HIS A 418 -13.59 5.17 -8.62
CA HIS A 418 -14.13 6.01 -9.70
C HIS A 418 -14.44 7.45 -9.31
N ARG A 419 -14.31 7.83 -8.03
CA ARG A 419 -14.73 9.17 -7.56
C ARG A 419 -13.90 10.32 -8.12
N ASP A 420 -12.71 10.07 -8.58
CA ASP A 420 -11.73 11.03 -9.12
C ASP A 420 -11.74 11.13 -10.65
N LEU A 421 -12.67 10.44 -11.32
CA LEU A 421 -12.82 10.53 -12.80
C LEU A 421 -13.41 11.86 -13.28
N GLY A 422 -13.84 12.71 -12.37
CA GLY A 422 -14.61 13.90 -12.70
C GLY A 422 -16.09 13.61 -12.94
N PRO A 423 -16.90 14.65 -13.28
CA PRO A 423 -18.31 14.50 -13.55
C PRO A 423 -18.58 13.77 -14.87
#